data_54e147c66d237b3db85bbf014de3d57d
#
_entry.id   54e147c66d237b3db85bbf014de3d57d
#
_cell.length_a   1.000
_cell.length_b   1.000
_cell.length_c   1.000
_cell.angle_alpha   90.00
_cell.angle_beta   90.00
_cell.angle_gamma   90.00
#
_symmetry.space_group_name_H-M   'P 1'
#
loop_
_entity.id
_entity.type
_entity.pdbx_description
1 polymer ?
#
loop_
_entity_poly.entity_id
_entity_poly.type
_entity_poly.pdbx_seq_one_letter_code
_entity_poly.pdbx_strand_id
1 'polypeptide(L)'
;MSGADAEDGGAGKTFAAVGEYFPVTKFRQLNAHTRLKLSFLSQDREKKVVDEFNVAKRKEDVKRTHKRLTIVAGSLARRKLLSPSGLDTRPMMGMVRGATFDMIMSVIGSRSNVSFPNDDTRWLDLFAGTGAIGIESLSRGGAEAHFVEMDPWVVANVLRKNIGSLGVEGQTQTHLAKVETFLELHSRSAKGVGGAFDFVSFCPPYYKVSYPDLLLTLDASPLIDDHTVILVEYARSQKDEILPSIGNRLRRIRDRRYGRTYVALYACDGREMPDEDDEWAAQPEEATRFGKVVRGGKRDDDDEEDE
;
A
#
# COMPACT_ATOMS: atom_id res chain seq x y z
N MET A 1 4.58 52.08 -42.50
CA MET A 1 4.87 52.05 -41.05
C MET A 1 4.46 50.70 -40.60
N SER A 2 5.27 49.69 -40.79
CA SER A 2 6.41 49.17 -40.01
C SER A 2 5.93 48.69 -38.62
N GLY A 3 5.72 47.42 -38.48
CA GLY A 3 5.56 46.72 -37.23
C GLY A 3 6.25 45.38 -37.38
N ALA A 4 7.27 45.18 -36.62
CA ALA A 4 8.24 44.13 -36.71
C ALA A 4 7.67 42.76 -36.29
N ASP A 5 7.86 41.79 -37.17
CA ASP A 5 7.78 40.37 -36.86
C ASP A 5 9.03 39.97 -36.06
N ALA A 6 8.84 39.61 -34.81
CA ALA A 6 9.85 38.95 -33.99
C ALA A 6 9.80 37.45 -34.26
N GLU A 7 10.76 36.97 -35.03
CA GLU A 7 10.99 35.56 -35.29
C GLU A 7 11.36 34.84 -33.98
N ASP A 8 10.42 34.05 -33.45
CA ASP A 8 10.69 32.99 -32.48
C ASP A 8 11.18 31.73 -33.23
N GLY A 9 12.42 31.83 -33.73
CA GLY A 9 12.99 30.82 -34.64
C GLY A 9 13.91 29.77 -34.00
N GLY A 10 14.06 29.76 -32.68
CA GLY A 10 15.07 28.87 -32.02
C GLY A 10 14.52 27.59 -31.40
N ALA A 11 13.37 27.62 -30.80
CA ALA A 11 12.82 26.48 -30.04
C ALA A 11 12.16 25.42 -30.94
N GLY A 12 11.62 25.82 -32.09
CA GLY A 12 10.92 24.89 -32.99
C GLY A 12 11.81 23.92 -33.73
N LYS A 13 13.06 24.31 -34.06
CA LYS A 13 13.99 23.46 -34.82
C LYS A 13 14.60 22.33 -33.96
N THR A 14 14.83 22.56 -32.67
CA THR A 14 15.36 21.55 -31.74
C THR A 14 14.33 20.46 -31.41
N PHE A 15 13.05 20.82 -31.38
CA PHE A 15 11.98 19.84 -31.12
C PHE A 15 11.70 18.91 -32.32
N ALA A 16 11.91 19.37 -33.54
CA ALA A 16 11.71 18.55 -34.74
C ALA A 16 12.78 17.46 -34.87
N ALA A 17 14.05 17.77 -34.56
CA ALA A 17 15.15 16.80 -34.60
C ALA A 17 15.01 15.67 -33.53
N VAL A 18 14.54 16.04 -32.36
CA VAL A 18 14.27 15.05 -31.28
C VAL A 18 13.04 14.20 -31.62
N GLY A 19 12.09 14.70 -32.38
CA GLY A 19 10.86 14.00 -32.77
C GLY A 19 11.09 12.85 -33.76
N GLU A 20 12.17 12.87 -34.53
CA GLU A 20 12.52 11.79 -35.48
C GLU A 20 12.98 10.50 -34.77
N TYR A 21 13.63 10.64 -33.60
CA TYR A 21 14.15 9.50 -32.81
C TYR A 21 13.35 9.16 -31.58
N PHE A 22 12.51 10.09 -31.11
CA PHE A 22 11.72 9.92 -29.90
C PHE A 22 10.29 10.43 -30.10
N PRO A 23 9.24 9.57 -30.03
CA PRO A 23 7.85 10.03 -30.15
C PRO A 23 7.56 11.16 -29.17
N VAL A 24 6.92 12.22 -29.63
CA VAL A 24 6.60 13.44 -28.84
C VAL A 24 5.91 13.08 -27.51
N THR A 25 5.08 12.05 -27.52
CA THR A 25 4.41 11.51 -26.32
C THR A 25 5.38 10.95 -25.29
N LYS A 26 6.45 10.28 -25.73
CA LYS A 26 7.50 9.74 -24.84
C LYS A 26 8.45 10.83 -24.35
N PHE A 27 8.76 11.82 -25.18
CA PHE A 27 9.58 12.97 -24.80
C PHE A 27 8.94 13.77 -23.64
N ARG A 28 7.61 13.94 -23.66
CA ARG A 28 6.86 14.59 -22.57
C ARG A 28 6.92 13.85 -21.23
N GLN A 29 7.19 12.54 -21.25
CA GLN A 29 7.32 11.72 -20.03
C GLN A 29 8.72 11.81 -19.40
N LEU A 30 9.71 12.38 -20.08
CA LEU A 30 11.04 12.60 -19.52
C LEU A 30 11.01 13.75 -18.51
N ASN A 31 11.84 13.64 -17.46
CA ASN A 31 12.00 14.74 -16.53
C ASN A 31 12.70 15.95 -17.21
N ALA A 32 12.52 17.14 -16.64
CA ALA A 32 13.03 18.39 -17.23
C ALA A 32 14.55 18.38 -17.46
N HIS A 33 15.30 17.75 -16.55
CA HIS A 33 16.77 17.66 -16.64
C HIS A 33 17.22 16.79 -17.82
N THR A 34 16.58 15.65 -18.06
CA THR A 34 16.88 14.78 -19.20
C THR A 34 16.49 15.44 -20.53
N ARG A 35 15.36 16.16 -20.56
CA ARG A 35 14.95 16.94 -21.74
C ARG A 35 15.97 18.01 -22.10
N LEU A 36 16.47 18.73 -21.10
CA LEU A 36 17.48 19.77 -21.30
C LEU A 36 18.81 19.20 -21.81
N LYS A 37 19.27 18.05 -21.26
CA LYS A 37 20.48 17.38 -21.74
C LYS A 37 20.38 16.95 -23.21
N LEU A 38 19.24 16.40 -23.61
CA LEU A 38 19.02 15.97 -24.99
C LEU A 38 19.07 17.13 -25.99
N SER A 39 18.61 18.34 -25.61
CA SER A 39 18.60 19.51 -26.49
C SER A 39 19.99 20.08 -26.82
N PHE A 40 21.06 19.67 -26.14
CA PHE A 40 22.42 20.12 -26.34
C PHE A 40 23.36 19.09 -26.98
N LEU A 41 22.84 17.91 -27.36
CA LEU A 41 23.66 16.84 -27.94
C LEU A 41 23.65 16.90 -29.48
N SER A 42 24.75 16.45 -30.11
CA SER A 42 24.76 16.14 -31.54
C SER A 42 23.90 14.89 -31.82
N GLN A 43 23.35 14.80 -33.06
CA GLN A 43 22.41 13.71 -33.44
C GLN A 43 22.89 12.30 -33.07
N ASP A 44 24.18 12.00 -33.27
CA ASP A 44 24.74 10.68 -32.94
C ASP A 44 24.81 10.41 -31.44
N ARG A 45 25.08 11.46 -30.63
CA ARG A 45 25.06 11.35 -29.16
C ARG A 45 23.65 11.29 -28.61
N GLU A 46 22.70 12.01 -29.20
CA GLU A 46 21.28 11.91 -28.87
C GLU A 46 20.76 10.50 -29.08
N LYS A 47 21.03 9.89 -30.23
CA LYS A 47 20.65 8.51 -30.54
C LYS A 47 21.19 7.54 -29.50
N LYS A 48 22.48 7.65 -29.15
CA LYS A 48 23.11 6.81 -28.14
C LYS A 48 22.45 6.94 -26.75
N VAL A 49 22.18 8.19 -26.32
CA VAL A 49 21.50 8.43 -25.02
C VAL A 49 20.07 7.92 -25.04
N VAL A 50 19.35 8.07 -26.15
CA VAL A 50 17.98 7.54 -26.33
C VAL A 50 18.00 6.00 -26.31
N ASP A 51 18.97 5.36 -26.97
CA ASP A 51 19.10 3.91 -26.98
C ASP A 51 19.48 3.38 -25.59
N GLU A 52 20.42 4.01 -24.87
CA GLU A 52 20.76 3.67 -23.48
C GLU A 52 19.55 3.85 -22.54
N PHE A 53 18.77 4.94 -22.69
CA PHE A 53 17.55 5.17 -21.94
C PHE A 53 16.49 4.09 -22.22
N ASN A 54 16.29 3.73 -23.51
CA ASN A 54 15.35 2.67 -23.89
C ASN A 54 15.80 1.30 -23.40
N VAL A 55 17.11 1.01 -23.40
CA VAL A 55 17.68 -0.23 -22.84
C VAL A 55 17.52 -0.25 -21.32
N ALA A 56 17.80 0.86 -20.63
CA ALA A 56 17.58 0.98 -19.18
C ALA A 56 16.09 0.81 -18.83
N LYS A 57 15.20 1.49 -19.56
CA LYS A 57 13.75 1.36 -19.39
C LYS A 57 13.25 -0.06 -19.69
N ARG A 58 13.75 -0.75 -20.73
CA ARG A 58 13.43 -2.15 -21.00
C ARG A 58 13.91 -3.09 -19.87
N LYS A 59 15.04 -2.78 -19.21
CA LYS A 59 15.51 -3.51 -18.04
C LYS A 59 14.64 -3.26 -16.80
N GLU A 60 14.13 -2.05 -16.65
CA GLU A 60 13.18 -1.66 -15.58
C GLU A 60 11.81 -2.30 -15.79
N ASP A 61 11.36 -2.44 -17.05
CA ASP A 61 10.08 -3.05 -17.42
C ASP A 61 10.03 -4.58 -17.26
N VAL A 62 11.15 -5.24 -16.94
CA VAL A 62 11.13 -6.67 -16.56
C VAL A 62 10.65 -6.78 -15.12
N LYS A 63 9.33 -6.79 -14.96
CA LYS A 63 8.68 -7.04 -13.66
C LYS A 63 9.11 -8.41 -13.13
N ARG A 64 9.89 -8.42 -12.05
CA ARG A 64 10.36 -9.61 -11.35
C ARG A 64 9.65 -9.74 -10.02
N THR A 65 9.62 -10.94 -9.46
CA THR A 65 9.06 -11.20 -8.14
C THR A 65 10.13 -11.73 -7.19
N HIS A 66 9.92 -11.52 -5.88
CA HIS A 66 10.72 -12.12 -4.82
C HIS A 66 9.82 -12.60 -3.67
N LYS A 67 10.34 -13.49 -2.79
CA LYS A 67 9.63 -14.06 -1.64
C LYS A 67 10.21 -13.55 -0.32
N ARG A 68 10.17 -12.24 -0.08
CA ARG A 68 10.65 -11.63 1.18
C ARG A 68 9.53 -11.31 2.15
N LEU A 69 8.28 -11.30 1.68
CA LEU A 69 7.10 -11.03 2.47
C LEU A 69 6.60 -12.32 3.10
N THR A 70 6.12 -12.27 4.36
CA THR A 70 5.59 -13.43 5.08
C THR A 70 4.28 -13.05 5.78
N ILE A 71 3.38 -14.02 5.95
CA ILE A 71 2.21 -13.91 6.83
C ILE A 71 2.70 -13.89 8.27
N VAL A 72 2.13 -13.00 9.10
CA VAL A 72 2.61 -12.75 10.47
C VAL A 72 2.02 -13.74 11.46
N ALA A 73 0.69 -13.94 11.43
CA ALA A 73 0.00 -14.75 12.42
C ALA A 73 -1.12 -15.60 11.80
N GLY A 74 -1.78 -16.43 12.63
CA GLY A 74 -2.88 -17.29 12.22
C GLY A 74 -2.44 -18.62 11.60
N SER A 75 -3.36 -19.29 10.91
CA SER A 75 -3.17 -20.65 10.35
C SER A 75 -2.10 -20.71 9.25
N LEU A 76 -1.87 -19.61 8.55
CA LEU A 76 -0.88 -19.48 7.46
C LEU A 76 0.41 -18.77 7.91
N ALA A 77 0.62 -18.59 9.22
CA ALA A 77 1.79 -17.89 9.75
C ALA A 77 3.11 -18.40 9.16
N ARG A 78 4.04 -17.48 8.91
CA ARG A 78 5.37 -17.72 8.32
C ARG A 78 5.37 -18.19 6.85
N ARG A 79 4.22 -18.41 6.21
CA ARG A 79 4.15 -18.70 4.78
C ARG A 79 4.65 -17.48 3.99
N LYS A 80 5.44 -17.75 2.95
CA LYS A 80 6.07 -16.70 2.13
C LYS A 80 5.13 -16.30 1.00
N LEU A 81 5.04 -14.98 0.76
CA LEU A 81 4.31 -14.39 -0.34
C LEU A 81 5.26 -13.85 -1.41
N LEU A 82 4.84 -13.96 -2.66
CA LEU A 82 5.44 -13.25 -3.78
C LEU A 82 5.19 -11.74 -3.63
N SER A 83 6.19 -10.95 -3.97
CA SER A 83 6.08 -9.49 -4.08
C SER A 83 6.79 -9.03 -5.34
N PRO A 84 6.31 -7.99 -6.05
CA PRO A 84 7.04 -7.39 -7.16
C PRO A 84 8.39 -6.85 -6.73
N SER A 85 9.39 -6.93 -7.61
CA SER A 85 10.72 -6.37 -7.40
C SER A 85 10.79 -4.94 -7.97
N GLY A 86 10.01 -4.00 -7.46
CA GLY A 86 10.00 -2.61 -7.89
C GLY A 86 9.55 -1.70 -6.77
N LEU A 87 9.75 -0.39 -6.96
CA LEU A 87 9.39 0.61 -5.97
C LEU A 87 7.90 0.98 -6.00
N ASP A 88 7.20 0.65 -7.11
CA ASP A 88 5.81 1.08 -7.33
C ASP A 88 4.79 0.30 -6.49
N THR A 89 5.17 -0.88 -6.00
CA THR A 89 4.32 -1.69 -5.12
C THR A 89 5.12 -2.03 -3.87
N ARG A 90 4.97 -1.24 -2.81
CA ARG A 90 5.60 -1.50 -1.52
C ARG A 90 4.55 -2.06 -0.56
N PRO A 91 4.52 -3.37 -0.35
CA PRO A 91 3.58 -3.96 0.60
C PRO A 91 3.90 -3.50 2.02
N MET A 92 2.87 -3.36 2.85
CA MET A 92 3.01 -3.09 4.27
C MET A 92 3.98 -4.08 4.92
N MET A 93 4.98 -3.55 5.63
CA MET A 93 5.99 -4.40 6.28
C MET A 93 5.35 -5.33 7.32
N GLY A 94 5.88 -6.54 7.47
CA GLY A 94 5.31 -7.55 8.37
C GLY A 94 5.12 -7.06 9.80
N MET A 95 6.08 -6.30 10.36
CA MET A 95 5.97 -5.72 11.70
C MET A 95 4.81 -4.72 11.78
N VAL A 96 4.66 -3.84 10.80
CA VAL A 96 3.56 -2.86 10.76
C VAL A 96 2.23 -3.58 10.62
N ARG A 97 2.14 -4.57 9.71
CA ARG A 97 0.92 -5.36 9.52
C ARG A 97 0.53 -6.12 10.79
N GLY A 98 1.49 -6.75 11.48
CA GLY A 98 1.24 -7.41 12.78
C GLY A 98 0.65 -6.43 13.79
N ALA A 99 1.31 -5.32 14.05
CA ALA A 99 0.86 -4.29 14.98
C ALA A 99 -0.50 -3.67 14.57
N THR A 100 -0.77 -3.55 13.27
CA THR A 100 -2.07 -3.08 12.77
C THR A 100 -3.19 -4.06 13.10
N PHE A 101 -2.99 -5.36 12.88
CA PHE A 101 -3.98 -6.35 13.27
C PHE A 101 -4.16 -6.43 14.78
N ASP A 102 -3.09 -6.29 15.58
CA ASP A 102 -3.20 -6.23 17.04
C ASP A 102 -4.02 -5.01 17.49
N MET A 103 -3.86 -3.86 16.83
CA MET A 103 -4.67 -2.66 17.06
C MET A 103 -6.14 -2.89 16.69
N ILE A 104 -6.43 -3.55 15.56
CA ILE A 104 -7.80 -3.92 15.16
C ILE A 104 -8.41 -4.85 16.22
N MET A 105 -7.71 -5.91 16.62
CA MET A 105 -8.20 -6.85 17.62
C MET A 105 -8.52 -6.16 18.95
N SER A 106 -7.70 -5.18 19.35
CA SER A 106 -7.96 -4.35 20.54
C SER A 106 -9.24 -3.52 20.40
N VAL A 107 -9.45 -2.89 19.23
CA VAL A 107 -10.62 -2.05 18.96
C VAL A 107 -11.92 -2.85 18.98
N ILE A 108 -11.93 -4.05 18.42
CA ILE A 108 -13.11 -4.91 18.41
C ILE A 108 -13.31 -5.70 19.72
N GLY A 109 -12.44 -5.49 20.71
CA GLY A 109 -12.53 -6.17 22.01
C GLY A 109 -12.25 -7.67 21.94
N SER A 110 -11.49 -8.12 20.94
CA SER A 110 -11.13 -9.54 20.82
C SER A 110 -10.25 -9.97 21.98
N ARG A 111 -10.55 -11.15 22.53
CA ARG A 111 -9.71 -11.81 23.55
C ARG A 111 -8.45 -12.45 22.97
N SER A 112 -8.37 -12.56 21.66
CA SER A 112 -7.26 -13.16 20.92
C SER A 112 -6.59 -12.12 20.04
N ASN A 113 -5.26 -12.00 20.11
CA ASN A 113 -4.49 -11.19 19.17
C ASN A 113 -4.22 -11.92 17.84
N VAL A 114 -4.62 -13.20 17.74
CA VAL A 114 -4.27 -14.08 16.62
C VAL A 114 -5.46 -14.34 15.71
N SER A 115 -6.70 -14.41 16.24
CA SER A 115 -7.88 -14.78 15.48
C SER A 115 -9.06 -13.84 15.71
N PHE A 116 -9.86 -13.63 14.67
CA PHE A 116 -11.14 -12.92 14.78
C PHE A 116 -12.10 -13.70 15.71
N PRO A 117 -13.00 -12.98 16.39
CA PRO A 117 -13.97 -13.61 17.28
C PRO A 117 -15.10 -14.31 16.51
N ASN A 118 -15.37 -13.93 15.27
CA ASN A 118 -16.47 -14.42 14.45
C ASN A 118 -15.94 -15.17 13.23
N ASP A 119 -16.62 -16.27 12.88
CA ASP A 119 -16.25 -17.13 11.75
C ASP A 119 -16.76 -16.59 10.40
N ASP A 120 -17.54 -15.51 10.38
CA ASP A 120 -18.14 -14.89 9.21
C ASP A 120 -17.46 -13.56 8.77
N THR A 121 -16.34 -13.22 9.41
CA THR A 121 -15.61 -11.97 9.16
C THR A 121 -15.22 -11.80 7.69
N ARG A 122 -15.65 -10.70 7.09
CA ARG A 122 -15.43 -10.35 5.67
C ARG A 122 -14.48 -9.17 5.53
N TRP A 123 -13.50 -9.31 4.65
CA TRP A 123 -12.46 -8.29 4.42
C TRP A 123 -12.47 -7.78 2.98
N LEU A 124 -12.43 -6.44 2.81
CA LEU A 124 -12.21 -5.79 1.51
C LEU A 124 -10.83 -5.15 1.50
N ASP A 125 -9.93 -5.63 0.64
CA ASP A 125 -8.57 -5.10 0.47
C ASP A 125 -8.52 -4.21 -0.79
N LEU A 126 -8.71 -2.91 -0.58
CA LEU A 126 -8.57 -1.89 -1.61
C LEU A 126 -7.07 -1.62 -1.85
N PHE A 127 -6.64 -1.53 -3.10
CA PHE A 127 -5.22 -1.45 -3.48
C PHE A 127 -4.42 -2.69 -3.07
N ALA A 128 -4.97 -3.87 -3.32
CA ALA A 128 -4.52 -5.13 -2.73
C ALA A 128 -3.07 -5.51 -3.02
N GLY A 129 -2.52 -5.13 -4.18
CA GLY A 129 -1.14 -5.42 -4.56
C GLY A 129 -0.79 -6.90 -4.43
N THR A 130 -0.03 -7.25 -3.40
CA THR A 130 0.36 -8.65 -3.12
C THR A 130 -0.76 -9.48 -2.48
N GLY A 131 -1.82 -8.84 -1.98
CA GLY A 131 -2.86 -9.45 -1.18
C GLY A 131 -2.47 -9.70 0.28
N ALA A 132 -1.34 -9.13 0.75
CA ALA A 132 -0.78 -9.48 2.06
C ALA A 132 -1.71 -9.16 3.23
N ILE A 133 -2.52 -8.11 3.14
CA ILE A 133 -3.44 -7.71 4.21
C ILE A 133 -4.67 -8.62 4.21
N GLY A 134 -5.36 -8.77 3.08
CA GLY A 134 -6.52 -9.65 3.00
C GLY A 134 -6.17 -11.12 3.24
N ILE A 135 -4.99 -11.61 2.82
CA ILE A 135 -4.52 -12.97 3.15
C ILE A 135 -4.18 -13.11 4.64
N GLU A 136 -3.64 -12.06 5.28
CA GLU A 136 -3.42 -12.04 6.73
C GLU A 136 -4.76 -12.17 7.47
N SER A 137 -5.83 -11.51 7.00
CA SER A 137 -7.16 -11.63 7.60
C SER A 137 -7.69 -13.07 7.53
N LEU A 138 -7.58 -13.74 6.37
CA LEU A 138 -7.92 -15.15 6.22
C LEU A 138 -7.10 -16.06 7.14
N SER A 139 -5.80 -15.79 7.26
CA SER A 139 -4.91 -16.51 8.17
C SER A 139 -5.35 -16.42 9.63
N ARG A 140 -5.97 -15.30 10.00
CA ARG A 140 -6.51 -15.02 11.33
C ARG A 140 -7.97 -15.44 11.51
N GLY A 141 -8.50 -16.26 10.61
CA GLY A 141 -9.85 -16.82 10.71
C GLY A 141 -10.94 -16.00 10.02
N GLY A 142 -10.58 -15.05 9.17
CA GLY A 142 -11.55 -14.39 8.28
C GLY A 142 -12.21 -15.40 7.34
N ALA A 143 -13.50 -15.25 7.09
CA ALA A 143 -14.27 -16.13 6.22
C ALA A 143 -14.00 -15.88 4.74
N GLU A 144 -13.93 -14.61 4.37
CA GLU A 144 -13.83 -14.17 2.97
C GLU A 144 -12.97 -12.90 2.85
N ALA A 145 -12.17 -12.83 1.78
CA ALA A 145 -11.42 -11.62 1.42
C ALA A 145 -11.62 -11.25 -0.06
N HIS A 146 -12.02 -10.01 -0.31
CA HIS A 146 -12.12 -9.43 -1.64
C HIS A 146 -10.93 -8.53 -1.90
N PHE A 147 -10.31 -8.66 -3.06
CA PHE A 147 -9.12 -7.93 -3.46
C PHE A 147 -9.40 -7.05 -4.66
N VAL A 148 -9.17 -5.75 -4.55
CA VAL A 148 -9.26 -4.81 -5.67
C VAL A 148 -7.87 -4.37 -6.07
N GLU A 149 -7.46 -4.71 -7.30
CA GLU A 149 -6.14 -4.37 -7.85
C GLU A 149 -6.28 -4.00 -9.34
N MET A 150 -5.65 -2.91 -9.73
CA MET A 150 -5.77 -2.37 -11.08
C MET A 150 -4.72 -2.89 -12.08
N ASP A 151 -3.57 -3.37 -11.58
CA ASP A 151 -2.50 -3.85 -12.46
C ASP A 151 -2.73 -5.33 -12.84
N PRO A 152 -3.06 -5.64 -14.10
CA PRO A 152 -3.33 -7.01 -14.53
C PRO A 152 -2.12 -7.94 -14.37
N TRP A 153 -0.88 -7.39 -14.45
CA TRP A 153 0.31 -8.18 -14.22
C TRP A 153 0.45 -8.57 -12.75
N VAL A 154 0.16 -7.64 -11.82
CA VAL A 154 0.18 -7.90 -10.36
C VAL A 154 -0.88 -8.94 -10.03
N VAL A 155 -2.09 -8.79 -10.55
CA VAL A 155 -3.16 -9.78 -10.35
C VAL A 155 -2.73 -11.17 -10.83
N ALA A 156 -2.21 -11.29 -12.06
CA ALA A 156 -1.89 -12.59 -12.65
C ALA A 156 -0.62 -13.23 -12.06
N ASN A 157 0.41 -12.43 -11.78
CA ASN A 157 1.75 -12.95 -11.44
C ASN A 157 2.09 -12.89 -9.96
N VAL A 158 1.32 -12.17 -9.17
CA VAL A 158 1.57 -12.00 -7.73
C VAL A 158 0.35 -12.42 -6.93
N LEU A 159 -0.76 -11.68 -7.00
CA LEU A 159 -1.93 -11.88 -6.14
C LEU A 159 -2.52 -13.29 -6.29
N ARG A 160 -2.92 -13.71 -7.50
CA ARG A 160 -3.50 -15.03 -7.74
C ARG A 160 -2.53 -16.18 -7.41
N LYS A 161 -1.21 -15.97 -7.64
CA LYS A 161 -0.20 -16.95 -7.26
C LYS A 161 -0.03 -17.06 -5.75
N ASN A 162 -0.16 -15.96 -5.01
CA ASN A 162 -0.17 -15.98 -3.55
C ASN A 162 -1.38 -16.74 -3.03
N ILE A 163 -2.58 -16.39 -3.50
CA ILE A 163 -3.84 -17.07 -3.15
C ILE A 163 -3.72 -18.58 -3.41
N GLY A 164 -3.36 -18.99 -4.64
CA GLY A 164 -3.25 -20.40 -5.02
C GLY A 164 -2.17 -21.17 -4.26
N SER A 165 -1.02 -20.53 -3.97
CA SER A 165 0.06 -21.20 -3.21
C SER A 165 -0.30 -21.47 -1.74
N LEU A 166 -1.33 -20.81 -1.24
CA LEU A 166 -1.82 -20.93 0.13
C LEU A 166 -3.09 -21.78 0.23
N GLY A 167 -3.74 -22.09 -0.89
CA GLY A 167 -4.96 -22.90 -0.93
C GLY A 167 -6.20 -22.18 -0.38
N VAL A 168 -6.28 -20.84 -0.57
CA VAL A 168 -7.38 -20.02 -0.06
C VAL A 168 -8.31 -19.49 -1.15
N GLU A 169 -8.26 -20.08 -2.35
CA GLU A 169 -9.06 -19.65 -3.50
C GLU A 169 -10.56 -19.64 -3.22
N GLY A 170 -11.04 -20.62 -2.47
CA GLY A 170 -12.46 -20.75 -2.11
C GLY A 170 -12.98 -19.67 -1.15
N GLN A 171 -12.07 -18.90 -0.53
CA GLN A 171 -12.38 -17.82 0.40
C GLN A 171 -12.06 -16.44 -0.19
N THR A 172 -11.78 -16.35 -1.51
CA THR A 172 -11.29 -15.12 -2.10
C THR A 172 -12.02 -14.72 -3.37
N GLN A 173 -12.22 -13.41 -3.55
CA GLN A 173 -12.64 -12.82 -4.82
C GLN A 173 -11.65 -11.76 -5.25
N THR A 174 -11.25 -11.77 -6.53
CA THR A 174 -10.29 -10.81 -7.10
C THR A 174 -10.99 -9.95 -8.16
N HIS A 175 -10.98 -8.64 -7.94
CA HIS A 175 -11.54 -7.62 -8.81
C HIS A 175 -10.42 -6.88 -9.53
N LEU A 176 -10.27 -7.12 -10.84
CA LEU A 176 -9.33 -6.38 -11.69
C LEU A 176 -9.96 -5.03 -12.06
N ALA A 177 -9.79 -4.02 -11.23
CA ALA A 177 -10.38 -2.70 -11.40
C ALA A 177 -9.56 -1.62 -10.69
N LYS A 178 -9.73 -0.36 -11.09
CA LYS A 178 -9.37 0.78 -10.25
C LYS A 178 -10.31 0.84 -9.06
N VAL A 179 -9.81 1.30 -7.90
CA VAL A 179 -10.62 1.43 -6.69
C VAL A 179 -11.81 2.37 -6.92
N GLU A 180 -11.59 3.49 -7.61
CA GLU A 180 -12.63 4.46 -7.95
C GLU A 180 -13.77 3.79 -8.74
N THR A 181 -13.42 3.03 -9.77
CA THR A 181 -14.39 2.30 -10.59
C THR A 181 -15.13 1.22 -9.80
N PHE A 182 -14.42 0.52 -8.91
CA PHE A 182 -15.03 -0.49 -8.05
C PHE A 182 -16.03 0.13 -7.08
N LEU A 183 -15.67 1.24 -6.41
CA LEU A 183 -16.56 1.97 -5.51
C LEU A 183 -17.78 2.54 -6.24
N GLU A 184 -17.58 3.11 -7.45
CA GLU A 184 -18.66 3.62 -8.28
C GLU A 184 -19.65 2.51 -8.69
N LEU A 185 -19.15 1.36 -9.11
CA LEU A 185 -19.97 0.20 -9.49
C LEU A 185 -20.86 -0.28 -8.32
N HIS A 186 -20.35 -0.19 -7.09
CA HIS A 186 -21.05 -0.63 -5.89
C HIS A 186 -21.70 0.53 -5.10
N SER A 187 -21.76 1.74 -5.67
CA SER A 187 -22.28 2.93 -4.97
C SER A 187 -23.75 2.82 -4.54
N ARG A 188 -24.54 1.98 -5.20
CA ARG A 188 -25.97 1.80 -4.93
C ARG A 188 -26.32 0.47 -4.27
N SER A 189 -25.44 -0.52 -4.35
CA SER A 189 -25.72 -1.86 -3.83
C SER A 189 -24.46 -2.70 -3.68
N ALA A 190 -24.28 -3.32 -2.53
CA ALA A 190 -23.24 -4.29 -2.26
C ALA A 190 -23.65 -5.74 -2.62
N LYS A 191 -24.84 -5.98 -3.21
CA LYS A 191 -25.33 -7.35 -3.53
C LYS A 191 -24.37 -8.12 -4.43
N GLY A 192 -23.68 -7.43 -5.36
CA GLY A 192 -22.73 -8.06 -6.28
C GLY A 192 -21.48 -8.64 -5.60
N VAL A 193 -21.22 -8.24 -4.36
CA VAL A 193 -20.10 -8.71 -3.52
C VAL A 193 -20.58 -9.37 -2.23
N GLY A 194 -21.86 -9.74 -2.14
CA GLY A 194 -22.41 -10.47 -0.99
C GLY A 194 -22.82 -9.61 0.21
N GLY A 195 -22.77 -8.29 0.15
CA GLY A 195 -23.13 -7.37 1.24
C GLY A 195 -21.97 -6.50 1.73
N ALA A 196 -22.13 -5.84 2.86
CA ALA A 196 -21.10 -5.02 3.51
C ALA A 196 -19.94 -5.87 4.03
N PHE A 197 -18.82 -5.21 4.27
CA PHE A 197 -17.61 -5.81 4.82
C PHE A 197 -17.38 -5.35 6.26
N ASP A 198 -16.92 -6.26 7.12
CA ASP A 198 -16.57 -5.92 8.50
C ASP A 198 -15.29 -5.09 8.57
N PHE A 199 -14.35 -5.36 7.66
CA PHE A 199 -13.09 -4.63 7.57
C PHE A 199 -12.77 -4.20 6.14
N VAL A 200 -12.23 -2.99 6.02
CA VAL A 200 -11.71 -2.48 4.74
C VAL A 200 -10.28 -2.01 4.94
N SER A 201 -9.33 -2.51 4.15
CA SER A 201 -7.99 -1.93 4.07
C SER A 201 -7.90 -0.94 2.92
N PHE A 202 -7.44 0.26 3.24
CA PHE A 202 -7.23 1.37 2.33
C PHE A 202 -5.74 1.77 2.37
N CYS A 203 -4.93 1.12 1.52
CA CYS A 203 -3.48 1.25 1.51
C CYS A 203 -2.98 1.68 0.11
N PRO A 204 -3.33 2.88 -0.36
CA PRO A 204 -3.02 3.32 -1.71
C PRO A 204 -1.52 3.58 -1.90
N PRO A 205 -1.03 3.55 -3.15
CA PRO A 205 0.30 4.04 -3.45
C PRO A 205 0.36 5.54 -3.15
N TYR A 206 1.31 5.95 -2.31
CA TYR A 206 1.45 7.34 -1.87
C TYR A 206 1.52 8.30 -3.06
N TYR A 207 0.91 9.48 -2.93
CA TYR A 207 0.86 10.56 -3.93
C TYR A 207 0.11 10.26 -5.25
N LYS A 208 -0.64 9.17 -5.35
CA LYS A 208 -1.35 8.82 -6.59
C LYS A 208 -2.87 9.02 -6.50
N VAL A 209 -3.40 9.18 -5.30
CA VAL A 209 -4.84 9.31 -5.04
C VAL A 209 -5.11 10.37 -3.97
N SER A 210 -6.30 10.97 -3.99
CA SER A 210 -6.82 11.80 -2.91
C SER A 210 -7.44 10.90 -1.85
N TYR A 211 -6.89 10.91 -0.65
CA TYR A 211 -7.43 10.15 0.49
C TYR A 211 -8.83 10.61 0.88
N PRO A 212 -9.09 11.94 1.05
CA PRO A 212 -10.41 12.41 1.44
C PRO A 212 -11.50 12.04 0.45
N ASP A 213 -11.25 12.18 -0.86
CA ASP A 213 -12.27 11.93 -1.89
C ASP A 213 -12.69 10.46 -1.93
N LEU A 214 -11.71 9.54 -1.87
CA LEU A 214 -12.00 8.11 -1.89
C LEU A 214 -12.63 7.62 -0.59
N LEU A 215 -12.18 8.13 0.56
CA LEU A 215 -12.78 7.79 1.85
C LEU A 215 -14.21 8.36 1.95
N LEU A 216 -14.48 9.54 1.39
CA LEU A 216 -15.81 10.09 1.30
C LEU A 216 -16.73 9.24 0.39
N THR A 217 -16.19 8.75 -0.72
CA THR A 217 -16.92 7.83 -1.60
C THR A 217 -17.23 6.51 -0.88
N LEU A 218 -16.28 6.00 -0.09
CA LEU A 218 -16.49 4.80 0.72
C LEU A 218 -17.51 5.03 1.84
N ASP A 219 -17.47 6.22 2.50
CA ASP A 219 -18.46 6.62 3.52
C ASP A 219 -19.90 6.54 2.99
N ALA A 220 -20.11 6.97 1.74
CA ALA A 220 -21.43 6.93 1.09
C ALA A 220 -21.79 5.54 0.56
N SER A 221 -20.88 4.58 0.56
CA SER A 221 -21.05 3.28 -0.10
C SER A 221 -21.79 2.27 0.79
N PRO A 222 -22.66 1.41 0.23
CA PRO A 222 -23.23 0.27 0.93
C PRO A 222 -22.24 -0.89 1.13
N LEU A 223 -20.99 -0.75 0.72
CA LEU A 223 -19.90 -1.70 1.00
C LEU A 223 -19.49 -1.71 2.47
N ILE A 224 -19.88 -0.69 3.22
CA ILE A 224 -19.63 -0.56 4.66
C ILE A 224 -20.95 -0.34 5.39
N ASP A 225 -21.01 -0.78 6.64
CA ASP A 225 -22.10 -0.56 7.56
C ASP A 225 -21.61 0.04 8.89
N ASP A 226 -22.50 0.12 9.88
CA ASP A 226 -22.18 0.75 11.18
C ASP A 226 -21.15 -0.04 12.01
N HIS A 227 -20.84 -1.27 11.65
CA HIS A 227 -19.87 -2.10 12.34
C HIS A 227 -18.50 -2.16 11.64
N THR A 228 -18.41 -1.58 10.44
CA THR A 228 -17.20 -1.62 9.63
C THR A 228 -16.06 -0.83 10.28
N VAL A 229 -14.89 -1.43 10.30
CA VAL A 229 -13.62 -0.76 10.65
C VAL A 229 -12.76 -0.62 9.41
N ILE A 230 -12.26 0.60 9.16
CA ILE A 230 -11.42 0.91 8.00
C ILE A 230 -9.99 1.15 8.48
N LEU A 231 -9.07 0.36 7.93
CA LEU A 231 -7.63 0.52 8.07
C LEU A 231 -7.12 1.45 6.97
N VAL A 232 -6.43 2.53 7.32
CA VAL A 232 -5.80 3.46 6.39
C VAL A 232 -4.29 3.50 6.62
N GLU A 233 -3.50 3.08 5.63
CA GLU A 233 -2.04 3.28 5.63
C GLU A 233 -1.68 4.56 4.88
N TYR A 234 -0.82 5.40 5.46
CA TYR A 234 -0.41 6.66 4.85
C TYR A 234 1.02 7.05 5.21
N ALA A 235 1.64 7.94 4.41
CA ALA A 235 2.93 8.53 4.71
C ALA A 235 2.75 9.88 5.44
N ARG A 236 3.82 10.36 6.09
CA ARG A 236 3.81 11.64 6.82
C ARG A 236 3.27 12.82 5.99
N SER A 237 3.55 12.82 4.70
CA SER A 237 3.12 13.88 3.79
C SER A 237 1.61 13.94 3.53
N GLN A 238 0.88 12.85 3.80
CA GLN A 238 -0.58 12.78 3.71
C GLN A 238 -1.27 13.02 5.06
N LYS A 239 -0.52 13.35 6.12
CA LYS A 239 -1.11 13.49 7.47
C LYS A 239 -2.27 14.49 7.49
N ASP A 240 -2.16 15.57 6.75
CA ASP A 240 -3.20 16.63 6.70
C ASP A 240 -4.46 16.17 5.91
N GLU A 241 -4.35 15.10 5.11
CA GLU A 241 -5.47 14.48 4.41
C GLU A 241 -6.24 13.47 5.28
N ILE A 242 -5.65 13.02 6.40
CA ILE A 242 -6.23 12.05 7.33
C ILE A 242 -7.03 12.79 8.40
N LEU A 243 -8.24 13.18 8.03
CA LEU A 243 -9.12 13.98 8.86
C LEU A 243 -9.67 13.20 10.05
N PRO A 244 -9.99 13.85 11.18
CA PRO A 244 -10.65 13.20 12.33
C PRO A 244 -12.00 12.61 11.98
N SER A 245 -12.73 13.24 11.05
CA SER A 245 -14.04 12.81 10.56
C SER A 245 -14.11 12.92 9.05
N ILE A 246 -14.73 11.96 8.39
CA ILE A 246 -14.94 11.98 6.94
C ILE A 246 -16.40 11.61 6.69
N GLY A 247 -17.09 12.44 5.92
CA GLY A 247 -18.50 12.24 5.63
C GLY A 247 -19.37 12.19 6.89
N ASN A 248 -20.38 11.31 6.86
CA ASN A 248 -21.35 11.22 7.93
C ASN A 248 -21.03 10.13 8.95
N ARG A 249 -20.32 9.08 8.55
CA ARG A 249 -20.13 7.87 9.36
C ARG A 249 -18.71 7.71 9.87
N LEU A 250 -17.68 8.01 9.05
CA LEU A 250 -16.31 7.69 9.37
C LEU A 250 -15.74 8.61 10.47
N ARG A 251 -15.35 8.02 11.59
CA ARG A 251 -14.67 8.69 12.70
C ARG A 251 -13.33 7.99 12.94
N ARG A 252 -12.23 8.78 12.97
CA ARG A 252 -10.90 8.24 13.26
C ARG A 252 -10.82 7.89 14.74
N ILE A 253 -10.61 6.62 15.03
CA ILE A 253 -10.59 6.09 16.40
C ILE A 253 -9.17 5.73 16.88
N ARG A 254 -8.22 5.58 15.96
CA ARG A 254 -6.79 5.34 16.27
C ARG A 254 -5.94 5.97 15.19
N ASP A 255 -4.74 6.42 15.57
CA ASP A 255 -3.69 6.87 14.66
C ASP A 255 -2.34 6.54 15.28
N ARG A 256 -1.52 5.75 14.61
CA ARG A 256 -0.24 5.26 15.14
C ARG A 256 0.86 5.38 14.10
N ARG A 257 2.06 5.72 14.58
CA ARG A 257 3.26 5.82 13.75
C ARG A 257 4.15 4.60 13.90
N TYR A 258 4.57 4.02 12.78
CA TYR A 258 5.51 2.92 12.69
C TYR A 258 6.69 3.30 11.80
N GLY A 259 7.68 3.96 12.37
CA GLY A 259 8.81 4.49 11.62
C GLY A 259 8.39 5.60 10.64
N ARG A 260 8.40 5.30 9.33
CA ARG A 260 7.97 6.23 8.27
C ARG A 260 6.53 6.00 7.80
N THR A 261 5.90 4.95 8.26
CA THR A 261 4.52 4.57 7.94
C THR A 261 3.61 4.98 9.07
N TYR A 262 2.44 5.50 8.74
CA TYR A 262 1.37 5.81 9.67
C TYR A 262 0.18 4.92 9.37
N VAL A 263 -0.58 4.58 10.40
CA VAL A 263 -1.77 3.74 10.31
C VAL A 263 -2.87 4.36 11.13
N ALA A 264 -3.96 4.74 10.46
CA ALA A 264 -5.18 5.18 11.11
C ALA A 264 -6.27 4.10 11.02
N LEU A 265 -7.11 4.00 12.06
CA LEU A 265 -8.34 3.25 12.02
C LEU A 265 -9.52 4.21 12.10
N TYR A 266 -10.52 3.97 11.25
CA TYR A 266 -11.81 4.62 11.30
C TYR A 266 -12.89 3.61 11.64
N ALA A 267 -13.87 4.03 12.44
CA ALA A 267 -15.09 3.28 12.71
C ALA A 267 -16.30 4.03 12.13
N CYS A 268 -17.34 3.27 11.80
CA CYS A 268 -18.57 3.79 11.20
C CYS A 268 -19.69 4.04 12.22
N ASP A 269 -19.59 3.54 13.44
CA ASP A 269 -20.66 3.51 14.44
C ASP A 269 -20.83 4.81 15.26
N GLY A 270 -20.12 5.87 14.89
CA GLY A 270 -20.16 7.15 15.60
C GLY A 270 -19.61 7.11 17.03
N ARG A 271 -18.96 6.01 17.46
CA ARG A 271 -18.27 5.96 18.75
C ARG A 271 -17.17 7.00 18.74
N GLU A 272 -17.39 8.06 19.52
CA GLU A 272 -16.30 8.88 19.97
C GLU A 272 -15.48 8.03 20.94
N MET A 273 -14.40 7.44 20.44
CA MET A 273 -13.40 6.92 21.36
C MET A 273 -12.79 8.13 22.07
N PRO A 274 -12.65 8.08 23.39
CA PRO A 274 -11.96 9.13 24.11
C PRO A 274 -10.62 9.37 23.41
N ASP A 275 -10.24 10.65 23.26
CA ASP A 275 -8.91 11.08 22.84
C ASP A 275 -7.86 10.50 23.79
N GLU A 276 -7.64 9.20 23.70
CA GLU A 276 -6.48 8.56 24.27
C GLU A 276 -5.29 8.92 23.41
N ASP A 277 -4.85 10.14 23.67
CA ASP A 277 -3.48 10.54 23.73
C ASP A 277 -2.64 10.52 22.46
N ASP A 278 -2.50 11.71 21.98
CA ASP A 278 -1.23 12.19 21.40
C ASP A 278 0.00 11.94 22.34
N GLU A 279 -0.17 11.39 23.53
CA GLU A 279 0.91 11.09 24.50
C GLU A 279 1.89 10.03 24.00
N TRP A 280 1.47 9.11 23.10
CA TRP A 280 2.38 8.16 22.49
C TRP A 280 3.22 8.78 21.35
N ALA A 281 2.84 9.91 20.82
CA ALA A 281 3.63 10.63 19.81
C ALA A 281 4.90 11.28 20.42
N ALA A 282 5.01 11.36 21.73
CA ALA A 282 6.09 12.01 22.46
C ALA A 282 7.22 11.08 22.93
N GLN A 283 7.20 9.76 22.62
CA GLN A 283 8.28 8.84 23.01
C GLN A 283 9.12 8.38 21.80
N PRO A 284 10.20 9.12 21.43
CA PRO A 284 11.05 8.75 20.29
C PRO A 284 12.07 7.64 20.57
N GLU A 285 12.24 7.14 21.80
CA GLU A 285 13.44 6.39 22.16
C GLU A 285 13.27 4.92 22.60
N GLU A 286 12.10 4.39 22.82
CA GLU A 286 11.99 3.00 23.29
C GLU A 286 11.88 1.93 22.19
N ALA A 287 11.69 2.29 20.92
CA ALA A 287 11.64 1.33 19.82
C ALA A 287 13.01 0.70 19.47
N THR A 288 14.10 1.16 20.06
CA THR A 288 15.47 0.63 19.84
C THR A 288 15.92 -0.41 20.85
N ARG A 289 15.13 -0.72 21.88
CA ARG A 289 15.53 -1.66 22.95
C ARG A 289 15.26 -3.15 22.69
N PHE A 290 14.52 -3.51 21.65
CA PHE A 290 14.27 -4.91 21.30
C PHE A 290 15.25 -5.52 20.29
N GLY A 291 16.44 -4.97 20.09
CA GLY A 291 17.45 -5.43 19.14
C GLY A 291 18.73 -6.00 19.71
N LYS A 292 18.91 -6.12 21.02
CA LYS A 292 20.10 -6.77 21.60
C LYS A 292 19.72 -8.05 22.33
N VAL A 293 19.75 -9.16 21.61
CA VAL A 293 19.94 -10.48 22.21
C VAL A 293 21.32 -10.49 22.83
N VAL A 294 21.39 -10.47 24.16
CA VAL A 294 22.62 -10.70 24.93
C VAL A 294 22.98 -12.16 24.71
N ARG A 295 24.01 -12.40 23.90
CA ARG A 295 24.66 -13.70 23.82
C ARG A 295 25.46 -13.92 25.09
N GLY A 296 25.09 -14.95 25.81
CA GLY A 296 25.93 -15.87 26.54
C GLY A 296 26.97 -15.29 27.46
N GLY A 297 26.65 -15.17 28.74
CA GLY A 297 27.64 -15.25 29.78
C GLY A 297 28.24 -16.66 29.82
N LYS A 298 29.56 -16.73 29.70
CA LYS A 298 30.36 -17.91 30.05
C LYS A 298 29.99 -18.37 31.46
N ARG A 299 29.80 -19.65 31.63
CA ARG A 299 29.93 -20.31 32.94
C ARG A 299 31.41 -20.35 33.22
N ASP A 300 31.84 -19.69 34.27
CA ASP A 300 33.10 -19.93 34.90
C ASP A 300 32.85 -21.13 35.86
N ASP A 301 33.47 -22.25 35.52
CA ASP A 301 33.62 -23.39 36.38
C ASP A 301 34.76 -23.00 37.38
N ASP A 302 34.40 -22.68 38.59
CA ASP A 302 35.39 -22.60 39.70
C ASP A 302 35.33 -23.93 40.42
N ASP A 303 36.45 -24.66 40.27
CA ASP A 303 36.88 -25.75 41.09
C ASP A 303 37.08 -25.24 42.53
N GLU A 304 36.45 -25.82 43.50
CA GLU A 304 36.95 -25.85 44.88
C GLU A 304 37.20 -27.28 45.28
N GLU A 305 38.49 -27.60 45.34
CA GLU A 305 39.04 -28.68 46.14
C GLU A 305 38.95 -28.31 47.62
N ASP A 306 38.98 -29.39 48.45
CA ASP A 306 39.42 -29.57 49.83
C ASP A 306 38.36 -29.58 50.94
N GLU A 307 38.35 -30.69 51.50
CA GLU A 307 38.47 -31.47 52.73
C GLU A 307 37.24 -32.28 53.12
#